data_0b4fe8b3802c32856028ec59f88811a5
#
_entry.id   0b4fe8b3802c32856028ec59f88811a5
#
_cell.length_a   1.000
_cell.length_b   1.000
_cell.length_c   1.000
_cell.angle_alpha   90.00
_cell.angle_beta   90.00
_cell.angle_gamma   90.00
#
_symmetry.space_group_name_H-M   'P 1'
#
loop_
_entity.id
_entity.type
_entity.pdbx_description
1 polymer ?
#
loop_
_entity_poly.entity_id
_entity_poly.type
_entity_poly.pdbx_seq_one_letter_code
_entity_poly.pdbx_strand_id
1 'polypeptide(L)'
;MQKSGAEAPAFETIAVSGDASSLPHGVPRNVKLEKGFFTMDFGALYQGYCADMTRTVAVGHATEEMEKIYNTVLEAQLAGLAVSKAGVPGKDIDGAARKVIADA
;
A
#
# COMPACT_ATOMS: atom_id res chain seq x y z
N MET A 1 11.99 7.09 -10.20
CA MET A 1 11.90 5.91 -11.10
C MET A 1 12.50 6.19 -12.47
N GLN A 2 11.98 7.12 -13.28
CA GLN A 2 12.50 7.42 -14.63
C GLN A 2 13.98 7.82 -14.64
N LYS A 3 14.44 8.69 -13.73
CA LYS A 3 15.86 9.06 -13.59
C LYS A 3 16.79 7.88 -13.29
N SER A 4 16.22 6.76 -12.80
CA SER A 4 16.96 5.52 -12.49
C SER A 4 16.78 4.44 -13.55
N GLY A 5 16.22 4.78 -14.72
CA GLY A 5 16.12 3.90 -15.87
C GLY A 5 14.76 3.27 -16.11
N ALA A 6 13.73 3.59 -15.32
CA ALA A 6 12.38 3.12 -15.62
C ALA A 6 11.85 3.73 -16.94
N GLU A 7 11.23 2.90 -17.76
CA GLU A 7 10.71 3.30 -19.08
C GLU A 7 9.43 4.13 -18.93
N ALA A 8 8.57 3.74 -18.00
CA ALA A 8 7.29 4.39 -17.72
C ALA A 8 6.78 4.02 -16.31
N PRO A 9 5.71 4.64 -15.80
CA PRO A 9 4.90 4.08 -14.73
C PRO A 9 4.30 2.75 -15.16
N ALA A 10 4.24 1.77 -14.25
CA ALA A 10 3.64 0.46 -14.50
C ALA A 10 2.11 0.52 -14.59
N PHE A 11 1.53 1.48 -13.89
CA PHE A 11 0.08 1.77 -13.84
C PHE A 11 -0.13 3.25 -13.50
N GLU A 12 -1.37 3.70 -13.56
CA GLU A 12 -1.72 5.07 -13.17
C GLU A 12 -1.50 5.25 -11.66
N THR A 13 -0.66 6.20 -11.28
CA THR A 13 -0.31 6.44 -9.87
C THR A 13 -1.54 6.80 -9.05
N ILE A 14 -1.72 6.14 -7.92
CA ILE A 14 -2.71 6.47 -6.91
C ILE A 14 -2.04 7.36 -5.86
N ALA A 15 -2.67 8.47 -5.50
CA ALA A 15 -2.18 9.38 -4.47
C ALA A 15 -3.40 10.05 -3.80
N VAL A 16 -3.81 9.51 -2.66
CA VAL A 16 -5.11 9.82 -2.04
C VAL A 16 -4.99 10.04 -0.52
N SER A 17 -5.82 10.93 0.00
CA SER A 17 -5.95 11.21 1.44
C SER A 17 -7.41 11.21 1.89
N GLY A 18 -7.64 11.13 3.19
CA GLY A 18 -8.97 11.10 3.80
C GLY A 18 -9.78 9.88 3.34
N ASP A 19 -11.08 10.01 3.21
CA ASP A 19 -11.99 8.94 2.85
C ASP A 19 -11.66 8.27 1.50
N ALA A 20 -11.04 9.02 0.59
CA ALA A 20 -10.62 8.49 -0.70
C ALA A 20 -9.51 7.43 -0.59
N SER A 21 -8.78 7.38 0.53
CA SER A 21 -7.73 6.36 0.77
C SER A 21 -8.30 4.96 0.99
N SER A 22 -9.60 4.84 1.25
CA SER A 22 -10.30 3.56 1.36
C SER A 22 -10.69 2.96 0.00
N LEU A 23 -10.56 3.72 -1.08
CA LEU A 23 -10.91 3.28 -2.43
C LEU A 23 -9.69 2.60 -3.07
N PRO A 24 -9.78 1.31 -3.48
CA PRO A 24 -8.66 0.55 -4.05
C PRO A 24 -8.05 1.18 -5.31
N HIS A 25 -8.83 1.97 -6.04
CA HIS A 25 -8.42 2.63 -7.29
C HIS A 25 -8.71 4.13 -7.25
N GLY A 26 -8.40 4.77 -6.11
CA GLY A 26 -8.61 6.21 -5.95
C GLY A 26 -7.75 7.02 -6.93
N VAL A 27 -8.37 7.82 -7.78
CA VAL A 27 -7.67 8.68 -8.73
C VAL A 27 -7.18 9.95 -8.03
N PRO A 28 -5.94 10.41 -8.29
CA PRO A 28 -5.46 11.69 -7.80
C PRO A 28 -6.40 12.84 -8.20
N ARG A 29 -6.73 13.70 -7.24
CA ARG A 29 -7.62 14.84 -7.44
C ARG A 29 -6.89 16.14 -7.18
N ASN A 30 -7.31 17.22 -7.84
CA ASN A 30 -6.77 18.56 -7.58
C ASN A 30 -7.41 19.18 -6.33
N VAL A 31 -7.15 18.57 -5.18
CA VAL A 31 -7.61 19.00 -3.86
C VAL A 31 -6.42 19.06 -2.90
N LYS A 32 -6.54 19.88 -1.84
CA LYS A 32 -5.53 19.88 -0.79
C LYS A 32 -5.51 18.54 -0.07
N LEU A 33 -4.33 18.08 0.32
CA LEU A 33 -4.19 16.90 1.17
C LEU A 33 -4.87 17.16 2.52
N GLU A 34 -5.66 16.20 2.94
CA GLU A 34 -6.27 16.18 4.26
C GLU A 34 -5.26 15.72 5.32
N LYS A 35 -5.45 16.16 6.56
CA LYS A 35 -4.70 15.61 7.69
C LYS A 35 -5.09 14.15 7.89
N GLY A 36 -4.14 13.33 8.30
CA GLY A 36 -4.34 11.89 8.46
C GLY A 36 -3.49 11.09 7.49
N PHE A 37 -3.94 9.93 7.09
CA PHE A 37 -3.19 9.09 6.15
C PHE A 37 -3.21 9.66 4.73
N PHE A 38 -2.05 9.64 4.13
CA PHE A 38 -1.87 9.85 2.70
C PHE A 38 -1.21 8.62 2.09
N THR A 39 -1.94 7.93 1.23
CA THR A 39 -1.50 6.69 0.60
C THR A 39 -1.07 6.96 -0.83
N MET A 40 0.11 6.51 -1.16
CA MET A 40 0.72 6.59 -2.49
C MET A 40 0.97 5.18 -2.99
N ASP A 41 0.46 4.88 -4.18
CA ASP A 41 0.64 3.61 -4.85
C ASP A 41 1.18 3.85 -6.26
N PHE A 42 2.33 3.30 -6.55
CA PHE A 42 3.09 3.58 -7.77
C PHE A 42 4.03 2.42 -8.11
N GLY A 43 4.32 2.26 -9.36
CA GLY A 43 5.22 1.21 -9.84
C GLY A 43 6.03 1.65 -11.05
N ALA A 44 7.12 0.98 -11.30
CA ALA A 44 7.99 1.18 -12.44
C ALA A 44 7.79 0.07 -13.47
N LEU A 45 7.75 0.44 -14.74
CA LEU A 45 7.86 -0.49 -15.87
C LEU A 45 9.31 -0.51 -16.36
N TYR A 46 9.88 -1.71 -16.48
CA TYR A 46 11.21 -1.90 -17.04
C TYR A 46 11.29 -3.26 -17.75
N GLN A 47 11.64 -3.26 -19.02
CA GLN A 47 11.81 -4.44 -19.87
C GLN A 47 10.61 -5.44 -19.78
N GLY A 48 9.39 -4.92 -19.75
CA GLY A 48 8.16 -5.69 -19.66
C GLY A 48 7.78 -6.14 -18.24
N TYR A 49 8.60 -5.86 -17.22
CA TYR A 49 8.30 -6.13 -15.83
C TYR A 49 7.72 -4.91 -15.14
N CYS A 50 6.67 -5.12 -14.36
CA CYS A 50 6.00 -4.10 -13.56
C CYS A 50 6.32 -4.29 -12.09
N ALA A 51 6.82 -3.25 -11.44
CA ALA A 51 6.88 -3.17 -9.98
C ALA A 51 5.57 -2.56 -9.45
N ASP A 52 5.25 -2.90 -8.21
CA ASP A 52 4.10 -2.39 -7.48
C ASP A 52 4.53 -2.05 -6.05
N MET A 53 4.30 -0.82 -5.62
CA MET A 53 4.78 -0.33 -4.33
C MET A 53 3.80 0.67 -3.72
N THR A 54 3.32 0.37 -2.52
CA THR A 54 2.52 1.32 -1.73
C THR A 54 3.33 1.90 -0.58
N ARG A 55 3.15 3.19 -0.33
CA ARG A 55 3.64 3.88 0.87
C ARG A 55 2.55 4.74 1.46
N THR A 56 2.40 4.65 2.77
CA THR A 56 1.46 5.47 3.54
C THR A 56 2.23 6.32 4.53
N VAL A 57 1.92 7.61 4.55
CA VAL A 57 2.51 8.59 5.48
C VAL A 57 1.41 9.36 6.20
N ALA A 58 1.75 9.95 7.34
CA ALA A 58 0.86 10.85 8.04
C ALA A 58 1.07 12.29 7.56
N VAL A 59 -0.01 12.96 7.18
CA VAL A 59 -0.03 14.40 6.93
C VAL A 59 -0.37 15.12 8.23
N GLY A 60 0.57 15.86 8.77
CA GLY A 60 0.49 16.50 10.08
C GLY A 60 1.01 15.57 11.19
N HIS A 61 0.19 15.30 12.20
CA HIS A 61 0.54 14.44 13.32
C HIS A 61 -0.12 13.07 13.16
N ALA A 62 0.57 11.96 13.41
CA ALA A 62 -0.01 10.65 13.64
C ALA A 62 -0.69 10.62 15.02
N THR A 63 -1.92 10.13 15.08
CA THR A 63 -2.59 9.83 16.35
C THR A 63 -2.24 8.43 16.82
N GLU A 64 -2.44 8.12 18.11
CA GLU A 64 -2.22 6.76 18.63
C GLU A 64 -3.07 5.71 17.88
N GLU A 65 -4.29 6.07 17.49
CA GLU A 65 -5.14 5.20 16.67
C GLU A 65 -4.55 4.95 15.29
N MET A 66 -4.03 5.99 14.64
CA MET A 66 -3.35 5.85 13.34
C MET A 66 -2.10 4.98 13.46
N GLU A 67 -1.31 5.15 14.50
CA GLU A 67 -0.13 4.32 14.75
C GLU A 67 -0.52 2.85 14.97
N LYS A 68 -1.58 2.60 15.75
CA LYS A 68 -2.11 1.26 15.97
C LYS A 68 -2.53 0.62 14.65
N ILE A 69 -3.34 1.29 13.85
CA ILE A 69 -3.81 0.80 12.55
C ILE A 69 -2.64 0.52 11.62
N TYR A 70 -1.69 1.46 11.51
CA TYR A 70 -0.53 1.31 10.66
C TYR A 70 0.31 0.08 11.04
N ASN A 71 0.59 -0.09 12.32
CA ASN A 71 1.38 -1.21 12.83
C ASN A 71 0.66 -2.55 12.62
N THR A 72 -0.67 -2.61 12.84
CA THR A 72 -1.48 -3.80 12.56
C THR A 72 -1.39 -4.20 11.07
N VAL A 73 -1.50 -3.23 10.17
CA VAL A 73 -1.38 -3.51 8.72
C VAL A 73 0.04 -3.94 8.35
N LEU A 74 1.06 -3.35 8.96
CA LEU A 74 2.45 -3.76 8.76
C LEU A 74 2.69 -5.21 9.23
N GLU A 75 2.19 -5.58 10.40
CA GLU A 75 2.26 -6.96 10.91
C GLU A 75 1.54 -7.93 9.96
N ALA A 76 0.36 -7.56 9.46
CA ALA A 76 -0.38 -8.35 8.49
C ALA A 76 0.41 -8.56 7.19
N GLN A 77 1.03 -7.52 6.66
CA GLN A 77 1.89 -7.60 5.50
C GLN A 77 3.07 -8.56 5.74
N LEU A 78 3.76 -8.41 6.86
CA LEU A 78 4.89 -9.25 7.22
C LEU A 78 4.48 -10.72 7.42
N ALA A 79 3.30 -10.97 7.99
CA ALA A 79 2.75 -12.33 8.11
C ALA A 79 2.49 -12.96 6.73
N GLY A 80 1.91 -12.21 5.79
CA GLY A 80 1.73 -12.66 4.42
C GLY A 80 3.06 -12.98 3.72
N LEU A 81 4.05 -12.10 3.86
CA LEU A 81 5.40 -12.31 3.31
C LEU A 81 6.08 -13.56 3.90
N ALA A 82 5.95 -13.79 5.21
CA ALA A 82 6.59 -14.90 5.89
C ALA A 82 6.11 -16.28 5.39
N VAL A 83 4.86 -16.39 4.93
CA VAL A 83 4.30 -17.62 4.39
C VAL A 83 4.41 -17.72 2.86
N SER A 84 4.82 -16.64 2.19
CA SER A 84 4.93 -16.60 0.73
C SER A 84 6.13 -17.42 0.24
N LYS A 85 5.85 -18.56 -0.38
CA LYS A 85 6.85 -19.40 -1.03
C LYS A 85 6.21 -20.28 -2.11
N ALA A 86 7.03 -20.85 -2.96
CA ALA A 86 6.57 -21.77 -4.00
C ALA A 86 5.73 -22.91 -3.40
N GLY A 87 4.59 -23.21 -4.02
CA GLY A 87 3.67 -24.27 -3.61
C GLY A 87 2.63 -23.86 -2.57
N VAL A 88 2.70 -22.66 -1.99
CA VAL A 88 1.67 -22.15 -1.08
C VAL A 88 0.52 -21.55 -1.90
N PRO A 89 -0.74 -21.98 -1.69
CA PRO A 89 -1.90 -21.37 -2.32
C PRO A 89 -2.05 -19.89 -1.96
N GLY A 90 -2.39 -19.03 -2.93
CA GLY A 90 -2.55 -17.59 -2.69
C GLY A 90 -3.56 -17.26 -1.59
N LYS A 91 -4.64 -18.06 -1.46
CA LYS A 91 -5.62 -17.92 -0.38
C LYS A 91 -5.04 -18.07 1.03
N ASP A 92 -3.98 -18.87 1.19
CA ASP A 92 -3.35 -19.09 2.49
C ASP A 92 -2.44 -17.91 2.84
N ILE A 93 -1.83 -17.28 1.84
CA ILE A 93 -1.05 -16.04 2.00
C ILE A 93 -1.98 -14.89 2.39
N ASP A 94 -3.08 -14.70 1.67
CA ASP A 94 -4.11 -13.70 2.01
C ASP A 94 -4.71 -13.97 3.38
N GLY A 95 -5.01 -15.24 3.69
CA GLY A 95 -5.55 -15.67 4.98
C GLY A 95 -4.64 -15.34 6.17
N ALA A 96 -3.32 -15.48 6.00
CA ALA A 96 -2.34 -15.12 7.03
C ALA A 96 -2.41 -13.62 7.37
N ALA A 97 -2.47 -12.76 6.37
CA ALA A 97 -2.60 -11.31 6.57
C ALA A 97 -3.95 -10.94 7.19
N ARG A 98 -5.05 -11.48 6.67
CA ARG A 98 -6.42 -11.23 7.19
C ARG A 98 -6.58 -11.65 8.64
N LYS A 99 -5.96 -12.76 9.03
CA LYS A 99 -6.01 -13.23 10.42
C LYS A 99 -5.44 -12.20 11.38
N VAL A 100 -4.30 -11.60 11.08
CA VAL A 100 -3.68 -10.55 11.92
C VAL A 100 -4.63 -9.35 12.09
N ILE A 101 -5.28 -8.91 11.01
CA ILE A 101 -6.21 -7.77 11.06
C ILE A 101 -7.48 -8.14 11.86
N ALA A 102 -7.96 -9.37 11.74
CA ALA A 102 -9.17 -9.81 12.43
C ALA A 102 -8.96 -10.00 13.94
N ASP A 103 -7.74 -10.33 14.37
CA ASP A 103 -7.38 -10.58 15.76
C ASP A 103 -7.01 -9.27 16.52
N ALA A 104 -6.84 -8.13 15.83
CA ALA A 104 -6.42 -6.83 16.38
C ALA A 104 -7.59 -5.93 16.79
#